data_6f552e35a7f29300786bfb53405a3956
#
_entry.id   6f552e35a7f29300786bfb53405a3956
#
_cell.length_a   1.000
_cell.length_b   1.000
_cell.length_c   1.000
_cell.angle_alpha   90.00
_cell.angle_beta   90.00
_cell.angle_gamma   90.00
#
_symmetry.space_group_name_H-M   'P 1'
#
loop_
_entity.id
_entity.type
_entity.pdbx_description
1 polymer ?
#
loop_
_entity_poly.entity_id
_entity_poly.type
_entity_poly.pdbx_seq_one_letter_code
_entity_poly.pdbx_strand_id
1 'polypeptide(L)'
;NKDDKDLIYLELGPIESNGKKYYFLDRNLGATMAFETGAGAENYKDMGWLFQHGRSADGHQLYDSPVAQTASLNGSFQTMADFDKAMAASLRFVANSKSWAWVNPDVHNSSNLWTASGGKNNPCPEGYRIPTKAELSIMNENRPVLKLGATYRWRTAGSGAYKDDQWGYIWGIDMEVKNSNGGAKYAVLQLNAAPGALIGVNSVEMAQGCYVRCIRVE
;
A
#
# COMPACT_ATOMS: atom_id res chain seq x y z
N ASN A 1 -19.11 4.42 4.28
CA ASN A 1 -18.99 4.38 2.82
C ASN A 1 -19.77 3.19 2.29
N LYS A 2 -20.59 3.37 1.26
CA LYS A 2 -21.49 2.32 0.73
C LYS A 2 -20.73 1.13 0.11
N ASP A 3 -19.46 1.31 -0.19
CA ASP A 3 -18.66 0.33 -0.94
C ASP A 3 -17.84 -0.63 -0.05
N ASP A 4 -17.92 -0.49 1.29
CA ASP A 4 -17.08 -1.22 2.23
C ASP A 4 -17.78 -2.40 2.93
N LYS A 5 -19.09 -2.56 2.74
CA LYS A 5 -19.89 -3.37 3.69
C LYS A 5 -19.91 -4.87 3.42
N ASP A 6 -19.42 -5.34 2.26
CA ASP A 6 -19.63 -6.73 1.85
C ASP A 6 -18.40 -7.43 1.24
N LEU A 7 -17.18 -6.91 1.44
CA LEU A 7 -15.98 -7.59 0.94
C LEU A 7 -15.58 -8.71 1.91
N ILE A 8 -15.93 -9.94 1.57
CA ILE A 8 -15.50 -11.13 2.29
C ILE A 8 -14.15 -11.56 1.69
N TYR A 9 -13.11 -11.55 2.52
CA TYR A 9 -11.79 -12.08 2.17
C TYR A 9 -11.65 -13.52 2.62
N LEU A 10 -11.03 -14.34 1.79
CA LEU A 10 -10.64 -15.70 2.16
C LEU A 10 -9.19 -15.71 2.63
N GLU A 11 -8.87 -16.62 3.55
CA GLU A 11 -7.50 -16.84 3.99
C GLU A 11 -6.84 -17.89 3.12
N LEU A 12 -5.64 -17.59 2.63
CA LEU A 12 -4.75 -18.50 1.91
C LEU A 12 -3.57 -18.90 2.80
N GLY A 13 -3.20 -20.15 2.80
CA GLY A 13 -2.11 -20.69 3.60
C GLY A 13 -2.50 -21.96 4.35
N PRO A 14 -1.67 -22.45 5.29
CA PRO A 14 -0.39 -21.83 5.68
C PRO A 14 0.70 -21.96 4.63
N ILE A 15 1.53 -20.95 4.49
CA ILE A 15 2.85 -21.03 3.89
C ILE A 15 3.85 -21.15 5.03
N GLU A 16 4.61 -22.24 5.05
CA GLU A 16 5.60 -22.46 6.09
C GLU A 16 6.98 -21.91 5.65
N SER A 17 7.56 -21.06 6.47
CA SER A 17 8.90 -20.52 6.27
C SER A 17 9.54 -20.17 7.60
N ASN A 18 10.81 -20.52 7.79
CA ASN A 18 11.60 -20.22 9.00
C ASN A 18 10.90 -20.62 10.32
N GLY A 19 10.21 -21.76 10.33
CA GLY A 19 9.49 -22.29 11.49
C GLY A 19 8.21 -21.55 11.87
N LYS A 20 7.73 -20.67 11.00
CA LYS A 20 6.47 -19.90 11.17
C LYS A 20 5.46 -20.29 10.10
N LYS A 21 4.20 -20.09 10.41
CA LYS A 21 3.08 -20.24 9.48
C LYS A 21 2.55 -18.87 9.09
N TYR A 22 2.45 -18.63 7.79
CA TYR A 22 2.01 -17.38 7.21
C TYR A 22 0.69 -17.59 6.48
N TYR A 23 -0.28 -16.73 6.77
CA TYR A 23 -1.60 -16.73 6.16
C TYR A 23 -1.85 -15.37 5.52
N PHE A 24 -2.42 -15.36 4.34
CA PHE A 24 -2.64 -14.14 3.55
C PHE A 24 -4.11 -14.01 3.17
N LEU A 25 -4.60 -12.79 3.05
CA LEU A 25 -5.88 -12.60 2.39
C LEU A 25 -5.76 -12.96 0.90
N ASP A 26 -6.80 -13.52 0.31
CA ASP A 26 -6.82 -14.00 -1.08
C ASP A 26 -6.65 -12.90 -2.13
N ARG A 27 -6.85 -11.63 -1.74
CA ARG A 27 -6.78 -10.47 -2.62
C ARG A 27 -6.32 -9.21 -1.88
N ASN A 28 -6.00 -8.14 -2.63
CA ASN A 28 -5.68 -6.84 -2.06
C ASN A 28 -6.90 -6.23 -1.36
N LEU A 29 -6.68 -5.35 -0.37
CA LEU A 29 -7.78 -4.62 0.26
C LEU A 29 -8.57 -3.81 -0.77
N GLY A 30 -9.89 -3.89 -0.71
CA GLY A 30 -10.80 -3.23 -1.65
C GLY A 30 -10.95 -3.91 -3.00
N ALA A 31 -10.26 -5.02 -3.27
CA ALA A 31 -10.46 -5.80 -4.48
C ALA A 31 -11.77 -6.60 -4.40
N THR A 32 -12.51 -6.64 -5.50
CA THR A 32 -13.78 -7.38 -5.59
C THR A 32 -13.59 -8.86 -5.87
N MET A 33 -12.43 -9.23 -6.44
CA MET A 33 -12.09 -10.61 -6.79
C MET A 33 -10.60 -10.90 -6.55
N ALA A 34 -10.30 -12.19 -6.31
CA ALA A 34 -8.91 -12.65 -6.31
C ALA A 34 -8.36 -12.61 -7.74
N PHE A 35 -7.08 -12.26 -7.89
CA PHE A 35 -6.46 -12.29 -9.21
C PHE A 35 -6.37 -13.73 -9.73
N GLU A 36 -6.85 -13.96 -10.95
CA GLU A 36 -6.64 -15.22 -11.68
C GLU A 36 -5.65 -14.99 -12.81
N THR A 37 -4.63 -15.85 -12.91
CA THR A 37 -3.63 -15.81 -13.97
C THR A 37 -4.31 -15.92 -15.35
N GLY A 38 -4.16 -14.92 -16.19
CA GLY A 38 -4.73 -14.88 -17.55
C GLY A 38 -6.01 -14.07 -17.69
N ALA A 39 -6.71 -13.75 -16.62
CA ALA A 39 -7.75 -12.73 -16.65
C ALA A 39 -7.08 -11.36 -16.51
N GLY A 40 -6.94 -10.62 -17.59
CA GLY A 40 -6.67 -9.19 -17.50
C GLY A 40 -7.77 -8.57 -16.63
N ALA A 41 -7.45 -7.90 -15.54
CA ALA A 41 -8.45 -7.15 -14.82
C ALA A 41 -8.91 -6.03 -15.75
N GLU A 42 -10.02 -6.24 -16.43
CA GLU A 42 -10.63 -5.26 -17.35
C GLU A 42 -11.07 -4.02 -16.57
N ASN A 43 -11.29 -4.19 -15.26
CA ASN A 43 -11.72 -3.12 -14.39
C ASN A 43 -10.70 -2.92 -13.25
N TYR A 44 -10.04 -1.76 -13.23
CA TYR A 44 -9.08 -1.39 -12.18
C TYR A 44 -9.67 -1.42 -10.76
N LYS A 45 -10.99 -1.31 -10.60
CA LYS A 45 -11.68 -1.41 -9.30
C LYS A 45 -11.57 -2.81 -8.69
N ASP A 46 -11.39 -3.83 -9.54
CA ASP A 46 -11.24 -5.21 -9.11
C ASP A 46 -9.86 -5.51 -8.52
N MET A 47 -8.89 -4.61 -8.71
CA MET A 47 -7.51 -4.77 -8.24
C MET A 47 -7.29 -4.38 -6.78
N GLY A 48 -8.19 -3.59 -6.20
CA GLY A 48 -8.10 -3.08 -4.82
C GLY A 48 -7.70 -1.61 -4.75
N TRP A 49 -7.72 -1.08 -3.53
CA TRP A 49 -7.46 0.32 -3.24
C TRP A 49 -5.97 0.66 -3.18
N LEU A 50 -5.64 1.94 -3.40
CA LEU A 50 -4.28 2.46 -3.45
C LEU A 50 -3.97 3.32 -2.22
N PHE A 51 -3.32 2.74 -1.23
CA PHE A 51 -2.97 3.39 0.04
C PHE A 51 -1.66 4.17 -0.05
N GLN A 52 -1.60 5.32 0.61
CA GLN A 52 -0.32 5.96 0.97
C GLN A 52 0.23 5.30 2.23
N HIS A 53 1.55 5.06 2.27
CA HIS A 53 2.18 4.33 3.37
C HIS A 53 1.89 4.96 4.73
N GLY A 54 1.45 4.16 5.69
CA GLY A 54 1.16 4.60 7.06
C GLY A 54 -0.23 5.20 7.28
N ARG A 55 -1.07 5.34 6.25
CA ARG A 55 -2.45 5.83 6.40
C ARG A 55 -3.44 4.70 6.62
N SER A 56 -4.49 4.98 7.41
CA SER A 56 -5.65 4.11 7.55
C SER A 56 -6.55 4.14 6.30
N ALA A 57 -7.59 3.32 6.26
CA ALA A 57 -8.65 3.38 5.25
C ALA A 57 -9.56 4.60 5.51
N ASP A 58 -9.01 5.80 5.42
CA ASP A 58 -9.65 7.07 5.73
C ASP A 58 -10.40 7.71 4.54
N GLY A 59 -10.42 7.04 3.38
CA GLY A 59 -11.07 7.51 2.13
C GLY A 59 -10.07 7.96 1.07
N HIS A 60 -8.81 8.24 1.41
CA HIS A 60 -7.79 8.67 0.44
C HIS A 60 -7.44 7.59 -0.58
N GLN A 61 -7.62 6.33 -0.23
CA GLN A 61 -7.31 5.16 -1.02
C GLN A 61 -8.31 4.90 -2.14
N LEU A 62 -9.48 5.52 -2.09
CA LEU A 62 -10.55 5.33 -3.07
C LEU A 62 -10.18 5.98 -4.43
N TYR A 63 -10.67 5.37 -5.51
CA TYR A 63 -10.37 5.86 -6.87
C TYR A 63 -10.90 7.25 -7.18
N ASP A 64 -11.98 7.66 -6.52
CA ASP A 64 -12.60 8.97 -6.65
C ASP A 64 -12.08 9.98 -5.61
N SER A 65 -11.13 9.57 -4.76
CA SER A 65 -10.58 10.46 -3.74
C SER A 65 -9.91 11.68 -4.38
N PRO A 66 -10.25 12.90 -3.96
CA PRO A 66 -9.64 14.11 -4.48
C PRO A 66 -8.15 14.19 -4.11
N VAL A 67 -7.38 14.98 -4.88
CA VAL A 67 -5.95 15.21 -4.64
C VAL A 67 -5.75 16.51 -3.88
N ALA A 68 -4.96 16.48 -2.80
CA ALA A 68 -4.42 17.66 -2.15
C ALA A 68 -2.95 17.85 -2.57
N GLN A 69 -2.65 18.95 -3.26
CA GLN A 69 -1.29 19.31 -3.64
C GLN A 69 -0.59 20.00 -2.47
N THR A 70 0.49 19.41 -1.96
CA THR A 70 1.26 20.02 -0.86
C THR A 70 2.07 21.24 -1.28
N ALA A 71 2.21 21.51 -2.58
CA ALA A 71 2.81 22.76 -3.05
C ALA A 71 2.05 23.99 -2.51
N SER A 72 0.74 23.87 -2.25
CA SER A 72 -0.07 24.87 -1.56
C SER A 72 0.05 24.79 -0.02
N LEU A 73 0.72 23.77 0.52
CA LEU A 73 0.84 23.47 1.95
C LEU A 73 2.30 23.56 2.46
N ASN A 74 3.18 24.22 1.72
CA ASN A 74 4.63 24.38 2.05
C ASN A 74 5.41 23.09 2.30
N GLY A 75 5.02 21.97 1.67
CA GLY A 75 5.72 20.67 1.78
C GLY A 75 4.93 19.62 2.56
N SER A 76 5.64 18.62 3.11
CA SER A 76 5.02 17.59 3.95
C SER A 76 4.44 18.18 5.23
N PHE A 77 3.35 17.60 5.74
CA PHE A 77 2.87 17.94 7.07
C PHE A 77 3.95 17.64 8.12
N GLN A 78 4.20 18.60 9.00
CA GLN A 78 5.27 18.47 10.01
C GLN A 78 4.82 17.72 11.25
N THR A 79 3.53 17.63 11.51
CA THR A 79 2.95 16.84 12.60
C THR A 79 1.71 16.07 12.13
N MET A 80 1.35 15.02 12.87
CA MET A 80 0.08 14.31 12.62
C MET A 80 -1.13 15.22 12.89
N ALA A 81 -1.04 16.11 13.88
CA ALA A 81 -2.12 17.05 14.19
C ALA A 81 -2.38 18.05 13.04
N ASP A 82 -1.33 18.52 12.35
CA ASP A 82 -1.47 19.37 11.17
C ASP A 82 -2.13 18.60 10.02
N PHE A 83 -1.72 17.34 9.82
CA PHE A 83 -2.34 16.45 8.84
C PHE A 83 -3.82 16.22 9.15
N ASP A 84 -4.16 15.85 10.39
CA ASP A 84 -5.53 15.56 10.81
C ASP A 84 -6.43 16.78 10.63
N LYS A 85 -5.93 17.97 11.00
CA LYS A 85 -6.64 19.25 10.81
C LYS A 85 -6.89 19.56 9.33
N ALA A 86 -5.88 19.34 8.48
CA ALA A 86 -6.00 19.60 7.05
C ALA A 86 -6.95 18.61 6.35
N MET A 87 -7.04 17.38 6.86
CA MET A 87 -7.89 16.31 6.32
C MET A 87 -9.31 16.29 6.93
N ALA A 88 -9.58 17.05 7.98
CA ALA A 88 -10.87 17.04 8.68
C ALA A 88 -12.07 17.38 7.77
N ALA A 89 -11.88 18.23 6.77
CA ALA A 89 -12.95 18.65 5.85
C ALA A 89 -13.08 17.73 4.62
N SER A 90 -12.04 16.98 4.27
CA SER A 90 -12.03 16.11 3.08
C SER A 90 -10.83 15.19 3.09
N LEU A 91 -11.08 13.92 3.11
CA LEU A 91 -10.08 12.87 3.05
C LEU A 91 -9.51 12.80 1.63
N ARG A 92 -8.24 13.19 1.45
CA ARG A 92 -7.62 13.40 0.15
C ARG A 92 -6.33 12.60 0.03
N PHE A 93 -6.04 12.18 -1.20
CA PHE A 93 -4.71 11.73 -1.54
C PHE A 93 -3.74 12.93 -1.51
N VAL A 94 -2.68 12.84 -0.71
CA VAL A 94 -1.71 13.94 -0.56
C VAL A 94 -0.59 13.78 -1.58
N ALA A 95 -0.57 14.65 -2.58
CA ALA A 95 0.50 14.69 -3.58
C ALA A 95 1.57 15.72 -3.20
N ASN A 96 2.84 15.33 -3.23
CA ASN A 96 3.97 16.16 -2.90
C ASN A 96 5.11 15.94 -3.90
N SER A 97 5.34 16.92 -4.77
CA SER A 97 6.39 16.86 -5.78
C SER A 97 7.78 17.25 -5.27
N LYS A 98 7.91 17.75 -4.03
CA LYS A 98 9.20 18.18 -3.47
C LYS A 98 9.86 17.08 -2.64
N SER A 99 9.22 16.63 -1.54
CA SER A 99 9.78 15.61 -0.66
C SER A 99 9.25 14.20 -0.95
N TRP A 100 8.14 14.08 -1.71
CA TRP A 100 7.50 12.81 -2.03
C TRP A 100 6.99 12.07 -0.78
N ALA A 101 6.71 12.86 0.27
CA ALA A 101 6.17 12.41 1.54
C ALA A 101 4.91 13.19 1.89
N TRP A 102 3.88 12.51 2.40
CA TRP A 102 2.64 13.17 2.84
C TRP A 102 2.77 13.76 4.25
N VAL A 103 3.65 13.22 5.07
CA VAL A 103 4.03 13.74 6.39
C VAL A 103 5.55 13.62 6.57
N ASN A 104 6.12 14.37 7.50
CA ASN A 104 7.54 14.26 7.83
C ASN A 104 7.87 12.80 8.22
N PRO A 105 8.88 12.15 7.59
CA PRO A 105 9.20 10.75 7.86
C PRO A 105 9.56 10.43 9.32
N ASP A 106 10.16 11.36 10.05
CA ASP A 106 10.48 11.14 11.47
C ASP A 106 9.19 11.09 12.31
N VAL A 107 8.23 11.95 12.01
CA VAL A 107 6.89 11.93 12.63
C VAL A 107 6.15 10.64 12.24
N HIS A 108 6.21 10.24 10.98
CA HIS A 108 5.63 8.99 10.50
C HIS A 108 6.18 7.79 11.29
N ASN A 109 7.50 7.66 11.39
CA ASN A 109 8.16 6.53 12.04
C ASN A 109 7.91 6.50 13.56
N SER A 110 7.92 7.67 14.22
CA SER A 110 7.65 7.76 15.67
C SER A 110 6.19 7.58 16.05
N SER A 111 5.28 7.65 15.07
CA SER A 111 3.83 7.56 15.32
C SER A 111 3.28 6.12 15.31
N ASN A 112 4.10 5.11 15.06
CA ASN A 112 3.70 3.69 15.01
C ASN A 112 2.46 3.44 14.13
N LEU A 113 2.44 4.05 12.94
CA LEU A 113 1.28 4.03 12.06
C LEU A 113 1.03 2.62 11.51
N TRP A 114 2.05 2.01 10.90
CA TRP A 114 2.08 0.62 10.48
C TRP A 114 3.27 -0.08 11.11
N THR A 115 3.05 -1.18 11.80
CA THR A 115 4.09 -1.93 12.52
C THR A 115 3.94 -3.43 12.35
N ALA A 116 4.94 -4.20 12.75
CA ALA A 116 4.90 -5.67 12.75
C ALA A 116 3.85 -6.26 13.70
N SER A 117 3.29 -5.46 14.60
CA SER A 117 2.16 -5.82 15.48
C SER A 117 0.83 -5.18 15.04
N GLY A 118 0.78 -4.61 13.82
CA GLY A 118 -0.39 -3.93 13.25
C GLY A 118 -0.18 -2.42 13.16
N GLY A 119 -0.16 -1.73 14.28
CA GLY A 119 0.00 -0.27 14.32
C GLY A 119 -1.32 0.50 14.35
N LYS A 120 -1.20 1.80 14.68
CA LYS A 120 -2.34 2.70 14.92
C LYS A 120 -3.28 2.84 13.71
N ASN A 121 -2.71 2.85 12.51
CA ASN A 121 -3.42 3.06 11.25
C ASN A 121 -3.49 1.79 10.39
N ASN A 122 -3.33 0.62 11.00
CA ASN A 122 -3.42 -0.64 10.26
C ASN A 122 -4.75 -0.75 9.51
N PRO A 123 -4.76 -0.80 8.18
CA PRO A 123 -6.01 -0.90 7.42
C PRO A 123 -6.53 -2.33 7.30
N CYS A 124 -5.74 -3.33 7.74
CA CYS A 124 -6.09 -4.74 7.65
C CYS A 124 -7.17 -5.12 8.67
N PRO A 125 -7.96 -6.16 8.40
CA PRO A 125 -8.89 -6.73 9.37
C PRO A 125 -8.19 -7.14 10.67
N GLU A 126 -8.97 -7.31 11.73
CA GLU A 126 -8.47 -7.78 13.03
C GLU A 126 -7.68 -9.09 12.88
N GLY A 127 -6.55 -9.18 13.57
CA GLY A 127 -5.62 -10.32 13.47
C GLY A 127 -4.68 -10.28 12.27
N TYR A 128 -4.87 -9.35 11.33
CA TYR A 128 -4.02 -9.17 10.16
C TYR A 128 -3.27 -7.84 10.20
N ARG A 129 -2.16 -7.78 9.48
CA ARG A 129 -1.34 -6.58 9.32
C ARG A 129 -0.69 -6.50 7.94
N ILE A 130 -0.02 -5.42 7.66
CA ILE A 130 0.81 -5.25 6.47
C ILE A 130 2.10 -6.07 6.63
N PRO A 131 2.61 -6.72 5.56
CA PRO A 131 3.82 -7.54 5.63
C PRO A 131 5.08 -6.69 5.87
N THR A 132 6.07 -7.31 6.51
CA THR A 132 7.45 -6.82 6.53
C THR A 132 8.14 -7.07 5.20
N LYS A 133 9.33 -6.46 4.99
CA LYS A 133 10.17 -6.72 3.81
C LYS A 133 10.50 -8.20 3.64
N ALA A 134 10.84 -8.88 4.74
CA ALA A 134 11.13 -10.31 4.70
C ALA A 134 9.90 -11.13 4.25
N GLU A 135 8.72 -10.75 4.72
CA GLU A 135 7.47 -11.40 4.34
C GLU A 135 7.04 -11.08 2.89
N LEU A 136 7.38 -9.90 2.37
CA LEU A 136 7.25 -9.62 0.93
C LEU A 136 8.10 -10.57 0.07
N SER A 137 9.27 -10.99 0.56
CA SER A 137 10.08 -12.00 -0.12
C SER A 137 9.39 -13.37 -0.14
N ILE A 138 8.81 -13.79 0.99
CA ILE A 138 7.98 -15.01 1.06
C ILE A 138 6.79 -14.94 0.08
N MET A 139 6.11 -13.78 0.02
CA MET A 139 5.04 -13.56 -0.95
C MET A 139 5.54 -13.70 -2.39
N ASN A 140 6.71 -13.13 -2.70
CA ASN A 140 7.31 -13.21 -4.02
C ASN A 140 7.61 -14.64 -4.46
N GLU A 141 8.13 -15.46 -3.56
CA GLU A 141 8.43 -16.88 -3.79
C GLU A 141 7.17 -17.72 -4.01
N ASN A 142 6.06 -17.32 -3.39
CA ASN A 142 4.79 -18.05 -3.38
C ASN A 142 3.68 -17.39 -4.24
N ARG A 143 4.05 -16.54 -5.21
CA ARG A 143 3.09 -15.80 -6.05
C ARG A 143 1.97 -16.62 -6.68
N PRO A 144 2.22 -17.81 -7.27
CA PRO A 144 1.14 -18.59 -7.88
C PRO A 144 0.09 -19.03 -6.84
N VAL A 145 0.54 -19.48 -5.66
CA VAL A 145 -0.34 -19.91 -4.57
C VAL A 145 -1.14 -18.74 -4.01
N LEU A 146 -0.48 -17.58 -3.87
CA LEU A 146 -1.08 -16.35 -3.34
C LEU A 146 -1.90 -15.58 -4.40
N LYS A 147 -1.99 -16.09 -5.63
CA LYS A 147 -2.69 -15.43 -6.73
C LYS A 147 -2.26 -13.96 -6.87
N LEU A 148 -0.96 -13.71 -6.77
CA LEU A 148 -0.37 -12.39 -6.97
C LEU A 148 -0.16 -12.17 -8.47
N GLY A 149 -1.14 -11.57 -9.09
CA GLY A 149 -1.05 -11.13 -10.47
C GLY A 149 -0.36 -9.79 -10.61
N ALA A 150 -0.03 -9.43 -11.83
CA ALA A 150 0.38 -8.08 -12.14
C ALA A 150 -0.77 -7.12 -11.90
N THR A 151 -0.57 -6.19 -11.01
CA THR A 151 -1.46 -5.08 -10.79
C THR A 151 -0.95 -3.92 -11.61
N TYR A 152 -1.77 -3.40 -12.50
CA TYR A 152 -1.35 -2.44 -13.53
C TYR A 152 -1.49 -0.99 -13.11
N ARG A 153 -1.80 -0.71 -11.86
CA ARG A 153 -2.13 0.64 -11.44
C ARG A 153 -1.44 1.03 -10.14
N TRP A 154 -1.00 2.27 -10.12
CA TRP A 154 -0.49 2.94 -8.93
C TRP A 154 -0.78 4.44 -9.02
N ARG A 155 -0.61 5.18 -7.91
CA ARG A 155 -0.90 6.61 -7.87
C ARG A 155 0.37 7.38 -7.53
N THR A 156 0.73 8.36 -8.37
CA THR A 156 2.03 9.05 -8.24
C THR A 156 2.10 9.94 -7.01
N ALA A 157 3.21 9.88 -6.27
CA ALA A 157 3.47 10.73 -5.13
C ALA A 157 3.53 12.22 -5.48
N GLY A 158 4.03 12.56 -6.67
CA GLY A 158 4.26 13.94 -7.07
C GLY A 158 3.01 14.71 -7.48
N SER A 159 2.10 14.08 -8.21
CA SER A 159 0.90 14.72 -8.76
C SER A 159 -0.42 14.10 -8.29
N GLY A 160 -0.36 12.92 -7.68
CA GLY A 160 -1.55 12.13 -7.36
C GLY A 160 -2.26 11.55 -8.60
N ALA A 161 -1.64 11.64 -9.77
CA ALA A 161 -2.20 11.04 -10.99
C ALA A 161 -2.08 9.51 -10.95
N TYR A 162 -3.06 8.84 -11.53
CA TYR A 162 -2.99 7.40 -11.75
C TYR A 162 -2.04 7.07 -12.89
N LYS A 163 -1.34 5.96 -12.75
CA LYS A 163 -0.53 5.35 -13.77
C LYS A 163 -1.08 3.96 -14.07
N ASP A 164 -1.51 3.77 -15.30
CA ASP A 164 -1.90 2.49 -15.86
C ASP A 164 -0.73 2.01 -16.72
N ASP A 165 0.19 1.30 -16.10
CA ASP A 165 1.36 0.75 -16.77
C ASP A 165 1.55 -0.73 -16.39
N GLN A 166 2.65 -1.32 -16.79
CA GLN A 166 2.92 -2.73 -16.54
C GLN A 166 3.31 -3.02 -15.08
N TRP A 167 3.35 -2.01 -14.20
CA TRP A 167 3.84 -2.13 -12.85
C TRP A 167 2.74 -2.03 -11.81
N GLY A 168 2.82 -2.90 -10.80
CA GLY A 168 2.05 -2.81 -9.57
C GLY A 168 2.94 -2.94 -8.36
N TYR A 169 2.48 -2.39 -7.24
CA TYR A 169 3.24 -2.38 -6.00
C TYR A 169 2.36 -2.76 -4.82
N ILE A 170 2.86 -3.65 -3.96
CA ILE A 170 2.23 -4.02 -2.68
C ILE A 170 3.13 -3.51 -1.56
N TRP A 171 2.59 -2.73 -0.64
CA TRP A 171 3.33 -2.16 0.49
C TRP A 171 3.86 -3.23 1.46
N GLY A 172 5.09 -2.99 1.96
CA GLY A 172 5.61 -3.49 3.22
C GLY A 172 5.78 -2.35 4.23
N ILE A 173 6.02 -2.69 5.49
CA ILE A 173 6.13 -1.71 6.57
C ILE A 173 7.54 -1.09 6.70
N ASP A 174 8.57 -1.73 6.14
CA ASP A 174 9.96 -1.36 6.41
C ASP A 174 10.40 -0.13 5.62
N MET A 175 10.99 0.84 6.32
CA MET A 175 11.66 1.97 5.69
C MET A 175 13.01 1.51 5.13
N GLU A 176 13.25 1.77 3.84
CA GLU A 176 14.50 1.40 3.15
C GLU A 176 15.50 2.54 3.08
N VAL A 177 15.02 3.73 2.78
CA VAL A 177 15.88 4.91 2.57
C VAL A 177 15.18 6.17 3.06
N LYS A 178 15.93 7.03 3.74
CA LYS A 178 15.56 8.42 3.99
C LYS A 178 16.28 9.29 2.97
N ASN A 179 15.51 10.03 2.18
CA ASN A 179 16.04 10.86 1.11
C ASN A 179 16.60 12.19 1.65
N SER A 180 17.61 12.75 1.00
CA SER A 180 18.18 14.05 1.36
C SER A 180 17.20 15.22 1.21
N ASN A 181 16.14 15.06 0.41
CA ASN A 181 15.07 16.05 0.24
C ASN A 181 13.97 15.98 1.33
N GLY A 182 14.20 15.20 2.39
CA GLY A 182 13.24 15.03 3.49
C GLY A 182 12.11 14.04 3.23
N GLY A 183 12.20 13.23 2.16
CA GLY A 183 11.28 12.11 1.91
C GLY A 183 11.81 10.79 2.46
N ALA A 184 11.01 9.73 2.34
CA ALA A 184 11.41 8.37 2.65
C ALA A 184 10.81 7.37 1.66
N LYS A 185 11.55 6.27 1.43
CA LYS A 185 11.08 5.12 0.65
C LYS A 185 10.85 3.93 1.58
N TYR A 186 9.78 3.22 1.31
CA TYR A 186 9.39 2.02 2.04
C TYR A 186 9.37 0.81 1.11
N ALA A 187 9.60 -0.37 1.68
CA ALA A 187 9.62 -1.63 0.96
C ALA A 187 8.31 -1.88 0.24
N VAL A 188 8.39 -2.38 -0.97
CA VAL A 188 7.25 -2.87 -1.77
C VAL A 188 7.61 -4.18 -2.44
N LEU A 189 6.64 -5.05 -2.64
CA LEU A 189 6.71 -6.09 -3.64
C LEU A 189 6.30 -5.49 -4.99
N GLN A 190 7.25 -5.37 -5.88
CA GLN A 190 7.03 -4.91 -7.25
C GLN A 190 6.61 -6.09 -8.11
N LEU A 191 5.49 -5.94 -8.78
CA LEU A 191 4.92 -6.91 -9.72
C LEU A 191 4.92 -6.30 -11.13
N ASN A 192 5.15 -7.13 -12.14
CA ASN A 192 5.11 -6.70 -13.53
C ASN A 192 4.28 -7.67 -14.37
N ALA A 193 3.52 -7.11 -15.31
CA ALA A 193 2.71 -7.86 -16.27
C ALA A 193 3.50 -8.46 -17.42
N ALA A 194 4.64 -7.89 -17.77
CA ALA A 194 5.43 -8.36 -18.90
C ALA A 194 6.09 -9.71 -18.59
N PRO A 195 6.03 -10.69 -19.48
CA PRO A 195 6.75 -11.95 -19.33
C PRO A 195 8.25 -11.72 -19.17
N GLY A 196 8.85 -12.30 -18.14
CA GLY A 196 10.30 -12.22 -17.88
C GLY A 196 10.78 -10.93 -17.21
N ALA A 197 9.89 -10.00 -16.85
CA ALA A 197 10.29 -8.78 -16.16
C ALA A 197 10.78 -9.05 -14.73
N LEU A 198 11.72 -8.23 -14.28
CA LEU A 198 12.25 -8.27 -12.91
C LEU A 198 11.12 -7.99 -11.91
N ILE A 199 10.82 -8.97 -11.11
CA ILE A 199 9.85 -8.91 -10.03
C ILE A 199 10.61 -9.15 -8.74
N GLY A 200 10.28 -8.40 -7.69
CA GLY A 200 10.97 -8.58 -6.42
C GLY A 200 10.68 -7.46 -5.42
N VAL A 201 11.35 -7.55 -4.30
CA VAL A 201 11.27 -6.51 -3.28
C VAL A 201 12.08 -5.30 -3.71
N ASN A 202 11.43 -4.14 -3.75
CA ASN A 202 11.98 -2.84 -4.12
C ASN A 202 11.53 -1.79 -3.09
N SER A 203 11.70 -0.51 -3.38
CA SER A 203 11.21 0.57 -2.51
C SER A 203 10.67 1.76 -3.32
N VAL A 204 9.61 2.36 -2.82
CA VAL A 204 8.99 3.55 -3.43
C VAL A 204 8.68 4.60 -2.37
N GLU A 205 8.44 5.83 -2.82
CA GLU A 205 8.17 6.97 -1.95
C GLU A 205 6.88 6.80 -1.14
N MET A 206 6.89 7.21 0.13
CA MET A 206 5.78 7.01 1.07
C MET A 206 4.47 7.68 0.67
N ALA A 207 4.52 8.75 -0.12
CA ALA A 207 3.31 9.41 -0.63
C ALA A 207 2.74 8.73 -1.90
N GLN A 208 3.39 7.67 -2.40
CA GLN A 208 2.86 6.89 -3.51
C GLN A 208 1.65 6.06 -3.09
N GLY A 209 0.69 5.90 -3.99
CA GLY A 209 -0.45 5.02 -3.75
C GLY A 209 -0.16 3.62 -4.26
N CYS A 210 -0.07 2.65 -3.37
CA CYS A 210 0.16 1.24 -3.69
C CYS A 210 -0.88 0.35 -3.01
N TYR A 211 -0.97 -0.90 -3.45
CA TYR A 211 -1.90 -1.88 -2.88
C TYR A 211 -1.45 -2.34 -1.49
N VAL A 212 -2.40 -2.85 -0.73
CA VAL A 212 -2.17 -3.55 0.54
C VAL A 212 -2.68 -4.98 0.42
N ARG A 213 -1.82 -5.94 0.74
CA ARG A 213 -2.17 -7.35 0.94
C ARG A 213 -1.88 -7.70 2.39
N CYS A 214 -2.89 -8.09 3.13
CA CYS A 214 -2.76 -8.35 4.56
C CYS A 214 -2.25 -9.76 4.86
N ILE A 215 -1.50 -9.89 5.96
CA ILE A 215 -0.89 -11.12 6.44
C ILE A 215 -1.19 -11.35 7.92
N ARG A 216 -1.35 -12.62 8.31
CA ARG A 216 -1.35 -13.11 9.69
C ARG A 216 -0.21 -14.11 9.87
N VAL A 217 0.44 -14.12 11.02
CA VAL A 217 1.59 -14.96 11.34
C VAL A 217 1.34 -15.71 12.63
N GLU A 218 1.60 -17.02 12.62
CA GLU A 218 1.59 -17.93 13.77
C GLU A 218 2.96 -18.58 14.00
#